data_61f4c1188816429b6f6f02af35b37b5e
#
_entry.id   61f4c1188816429b6f6f02af35b37b5e
#
_cell.length_a   1.000
_cell.length_b   1.000
_cell.length_c   1.000
_cell.angle_alpha   90.00
_cell.angle_beta   90.00
_cell.angle_gamma   90.00
#
_symmetry.space_group_name_H-M   'P 1'
#
loop_
_entity.id
_entity.type
_entity.pdbx_description
1 polymer ?
#
loop_
_entity_poly.entity_id
_entity_poly.type
_entity_poly.pdbx_seq_one_letter_code
_entity_poly.pdbx_strand_id
1 'polypeptide(L)'
;MKRFKPGTIFFILFVLVYSGSAFAQEESKQKKLTFQADARIRAEQDWNSRKSDGTYRDDRFRFRFRVRAGLKYKPKDWAEFGIRLRTGYPEKQQDPHLTIGDGYHEFESVPIGFDKLYFRMQYFRFDFWIGRNTFPFEKKHELFWGDNVWLDGFYLGASFDYEEADWIDSVKYSGGLFTVVNNFSTFSSDSFIGMLRVATKHLDSRLSIFPSFYYFAQMPDIPDGNENYRFNYTIFHIGAEYLMEQPRLTFGLDVYQNLKNYKNDENIPDFLKDQKSGVVGHIVWGELKKKGDFSGGVYLTYLERYSAVDFFAQNDWTRWDYSSQGSRDGRLTNFKGIELVAAYKISKRFQLKMRYFKVEQLLPYGPALETGDRIRLDLDFKW
;
A
#
# COMPACT_ATOMS: atom_id res chain seq x y z
N MET A 1 -17.07 -8.83 37.23
CA MET A 1 -16.05 -8.38 36.25
C MET A 1 -14.75 -8.10 37.00
N LYS A 2 -13.75 -8.99 36.92
CA LYS A 2 -12.44 -8.82 37.61
C LYS A 2 -11.57 -7.93 36.72
N ARG A 3 -11.17 -6.76 37.22
CA ARG A 3 -10.22 -5.85 36.61
C ARG A 3 -8.83 -6.50 36.54
N PHE A 4 -8.29 -6.69 35.34
CA PHE A 4 -6.89 -7.08 35.16
C PHE A 4 -5.99 -5.92 35.59
N LYS A 5 -5.02 -6.18 36.45
CA LYS A 5 -4.04 -5.18 36.92
C LYS A 5 -2.94 -5.01 35.84
N PRO A 6 -2.55 -3.77 35.46
CA PRO A 6 -1.57 -3.51 34.41
C PRO A 6 -0.13 -4.01 34.68
N GLY A 7 0.16 -4.51 35.87
CA GLY A 7 1.49 -5.03 36.25
C GLY A 7 1.88 -6.37 35.62
N THR A 8 0.92 -7.17 35.13
CA THR A 8 1.19 -8.54 34.65
C THR A 8 1.80 -8.55 33.24
N ILE A 9 1.49 -7.56 32.42
CA ILE A 9 2.02 -7.44 31.04
C ILE A 9 3.49 -6.98 31.06
N PHE A 10 3.88 -6.13 31.99
CA PHE A 10 5.26 -5.68 32.15
C PHE A 10 6.21 -6.81 32.59
N PHE A 11 5.70 -7.77 33.37
CA PHE A 11 6.49 -8.91 33.87
C PHE A 11 6.80 -9.94 32.78
N ILE A 12 5.90 -10.15 31.85
CA ILE A 12 6.12 -11.06 30.69
C ILE A 12 7.15 -10.48 29.71
N LEU A 13 7.16 -9.17 29.47
CA LEU A 13 8.19 -8.51 28.66
C LEU A 13 9.58 -8.54 29.33
N PHE A 14 9.65 -8.46 30.65
CA PHE A 14 10.92 -8.47 31.39
C PHE A 14 11.57 -9.85 31.45
N VAL A 15 10.76 -10.93 31.51
CA VAL A 15 11.26 -12.32 31.52
C VAL A 15 11.83 -12.74 30.16
N LEU A 16 11.31 -12.21 29.05
CA LEU A 16 11.85 -12.45 27.69
C LEU A 16 13.20 -11.75 27.43
N VAL A 17 13.50 -10.66 28.15
CA VAL A 17 14.78 -9.94 28.01
C VAL A 17 15.89 -10.61 28.82
N TYR A 18 15.58 -11.34 29.90
CA TYR A 18 16.59 -11.91 30.82
C TYR A 18 17.06 -13.32 30.46
N SER A 19 16.35 -14.06 29.60
CA SER A 19 16.74 -15.41 29.19
C SER A 19 17.73 -15.46 28.01
N GLY A 20 18.26 -14.32 27.54
CA GLY A 20 19.13 -14.20 26.36
C GLY A 20 20.64 -14.30 26.61
N SER A 21 21.12 -14.68 27.82
CA SER A 21 22.55 -14.57 28.14
C SER A 21 23.39 -15.85 27.96
N ALA A 22 22.93 -16.87 27.26
CA ALA A 22 23.64 -18.14 27.19
C ALA A 22 23.74 -18.73 25.76
N PHE A 23 24.14 -17.96 24.74
CA PHE A 23 24.69 -18.53 23.50
C PHE A 23 25.61 -17.49 22.83
N ALA A 24 26.90 -17.53 23.22
CA ALA A 24 27.96 -16.89 22.46
C ALA A 24 28.33 -17.81 21.30
N GLN A 25 27.85 -17.51 20.10
CA GLN A 25 28.29 -18.12 18.85
C GLN A 25 28.95 -17.02 18.00
N GLU A 26 30.07 -17.35 17.33
CA GLU A 26 30.92 -16.46 16.56
C GLU A 26 30.13 -15.50 15.67
N GLU A 27 30.31 -14.20 15.91
CA GLU A 27 29.66 -13.12 15.16
C GLU A 27 30.25 -13.00 13.75
N SER A 28 29.47 -13.33 12.73
CA SER A 28 29.72 -12.80 11.39
C SER A 28 29.64 -11.27 11.46
N LYS A 29 30.59 -10.53 10.88
CA LYS A 29 30.66 -9.06 10.88
C LYS A 29 29.52 -8.44 10.04
N GLN A 30 28.25 -8.69 10.35
CA GLN A 30 27.15 -7.93 9.79
C GLN A 30 27.13 -6.53 10.40
N LYS A 31 26.95 -5.52 9.55
CA LYS A 31 26.80 -4.14 10.03
C LYS A 31 25.55 -4.06 10.89
N LYS A 32 25.71 -3.93 12.20
CA LYS A 32 24.59 -3.80 13.16
C LYS A 32 23.69 -2.60 12.86
N LEU A 33 24.23 -1.57 12.20
CA LEU A 33 23.50 -0.34 11.84
C LEU A 33 23.58 -0.12 10.32
N THR A 34 22.41 0.06 9.69
CA THR A 34 22.30 0.34 8.25
C THR A 34 21.51 1.62 8.04
N PHE A 35 22.10 2.57 7.32
CA PHE A 35 21.39 3.77 6.85
C PHE A 35 20.76 3.50 5.49
N GLN A 36 19.56 4.01 5.27
CA GLN A 36 18.82 3.93 4.02
C GLN A 36 18.22 5.30 3.70
N ALA A 37 18.37 5.75 2.46
CA ALA A 37 17.74 6.98 2.01
C ALA A 37 17.22 6.81 0.57
N ASP A 38 16.13 7.47 0.26
CA ASP A 38 15.67 7.63 -1.11
C ASP A 38 15.10 9.03 -1.32
N ALA A 39 15.25 9.51 -2.56
CA ALA A 39 14.68 10.77 -3.00
C ALA A 39 14.00 10.57 -4.36
N ARG A 40 12.95 11.34 -4.61
CA ARG A 40 12.24 11.42 -5.88
C ARG A 40 12.01 12.86 -6.26
N ILE A 41 12.28 13.18 -7.53
CA ILE A 41 11.80 14.39 -8.18
C ILE A 41 10.78 13.93 -9.22
N ARG A 42 9.63 14.61 -9.27
CA ARG A 42 8.50 14.26 -10.14
C ARG A 42 8.05 15.48 -10.93
N ALA A 43 7.94 15.34 -12.24
CA ALA A 43 7.13 16.20 -13.09
C ALA A 43 5.79 15.50 -13.34
N GLU A 44 4.68 16.22 -13.19
CA GLU A 44 3.33 15.67 -13.31
C GLU A 44 2.43 16.65 -14.07
N GLN A 45 1.74 16.15 -15.10
CA GLN A 45 0.75 16.89 -15.88
C GLN A 45 -0.59 16.16 -15.81
N ASP A 46 -1.66 16.90 -15.47
CA ASP A 46 -3.05 16.45 -15.47
C ASP A 46 -3.82 17.22 -16.55
N TRP A 47 -4.68 16.52 -17.31
CA TRP A 47 -5.55 17.12 -18.33
C TRP A 47 -6.81 16.26 -18.55
N ASN A 48 -7.75 16.74 -19.38
CA ASN A 48 -9.05 16.08 -19.64
C ASN A 48 -9.82 15.75 -18.35
N SER A 49 -9.67 16.59 -17.33
CA SER A 49 -10.24 16.37 -16.01
C SER A 49 -11.70 16.83 -15.97
N ARG A 50 -12.62 16.00 -16.49
CA ARG A 50 -14.05 16.25 -16.45
C ARG A 50 -14.60 16.04 -15.03
N LYS A 51 -15.35 17.01 -14.56
CA LYS A 51 -16.01 17.00 -13.25
C LYS A 51 -17.39 16.36 -13.31
N SER A 52 -17.94 16.04 -12.16
CA SER A 52 -19.29 15.47 -11.99
C SER A 52 -20.41 16.34 -12.52
N ASP A 53 -20.21 17.66 -12.62
CA ASP A 53 -21.14 18.63 -13.22
C ASP A 53 -21.02 18.72 -14.77
N GLY A 54 -20.07 17.98 -15.37
CA GLY A 54 -19.81 17.97 -16.81
C GLY A 54 -18.82 19.02 -17.30
N THR A 55 -18.43 19.97 -16.47
CA THR A 55 -17.39 20.95 -16.81
C THR A 55 -16.00 20.32 -16.71
N TYR A 56 -14.98 21.00 -17.24
CA TYR A 56 -13.59 20.57 -17.14
C TYR A 56 -12.83 21.46 -16.15
N ARG A 57 -11.86 20.87 -15.48
CA ARG A 57 -10.86 21.62 -14.72
C ARG A 57 -9.79 22.10 -15.67
N ASP A 58 -9.10 23.19 -15.28
CA ASP A 58 -7.89 23.63 -15.97
C ASP A 58 -6.81 22.56 -15.89
N ASP A 59 -6.05 22.42 -16.96
CA ASP A 59 -4.89 21.57 -17.02
C ASP A 59 -3.88 22.00 -15.94
N ARG A 60 -3.22 21.01 -15.31
CA ARG A 60 -2.34 21.31 -14.21
C ARG A 60 -0.98 20.64 -14.37
N PHE A 61 0.08 21.46 -14.37
CA PHE A 61 1.45 20.98 -14.32
C PHE A 61 2.09 21.28 -12.96
N ARG A 62 2.85 20.29 -12.40
CA ARG A 62 3.52 20.43 -11.11
C ARG A 62 4.88 19.77 -11.12
N PHE A 63 5.84 20.40 -10.42
CA PHE A 63 7.04 19.73 -9.93
C PHE A 63 6.85 19.36 -8.47
N ARG A 64 7.21 18.13 -8.13
CA ARG A 64 7.06 17.59 -6.78
C ARG A 64 8.32 16.85 -6.35
N PHE A 65 8.59 16.81 -5.05
CA PHE A 65 9.70 16.04 -4.51
C PHE A 65 9.28 15.25 -3.27
N ARG A 66 10.03 14.20 -2.99
CA ARG A 66 9.94 13.39 -1.78
C ARG A 66 11.32 12.98 -1.35
N VAL A 67 11.61 13.05 -0.05
CA VAL A 67 12.82 12.52 0.58
C VAL A 67 12.42 11.60 1.73
N ARG A 68 13.11 10.47 1.86
CA ARG A 68 12.95 9.55 2.98
C ARG A 68 14.33 9.14 3.48
N ALA A 69 14.52 9.12 4.80
CA ALA A 69 15.75 8.70 5.44
C ALA A 69 15.43 7.81 6.64
N GLY A 70 16.13 6.71 6.80
CA GLY A 70 15.88 5.75 7.87
C GLY A 70 17.11 5.00 8.32
N LEU A 71 16.97 4.42 9.49
CA LEU A 71 17.97 3.58 10.13
C LEU A 71 17.35 2.23 10.46
N LYS A 72 18.15 1.17 10.28
CA LYS A 72 17.85 -0.18 10.74
C LYS A 72 18.97 -0.61 11.67
N TYR A 73 18.60 -1.04 12.88
CA TYR A 73 19.52 -1.58 13.84
C TYR A 73 19.22 -3.05 14.11
N LYS A 74 20.20 -3.93 13.85
CA LYS A 74 20.14 -5.37 14.08
C LYS A 74 21.06 -5.76 15.22
N PRO A 75 20.57 -5.78 16.48
CA PRO A 75 21.37 -6.23 17.62
C PRO A 75 21.73 -7.69 17.51
N LYS A 76 20.86 -8.51 16.90
CA LYS A 76 21.01 -9.92 16.58
C LYS A 76 20.48 -10.20 15.19
N ASP A 77 20.87 -11.31 14.57
CA ASP A 77 20.45 -11.65 13.21
C ASP A 77 18.93 -11.82 13.08
N TRP A 78 18.28 -12.25 14.16
CA TRP A 78 16.83 -12.45 14.23
C TRP A 78 16.04 -11.21 14.66
N ALA A 79 16.69 -10.11 15.11
CA ALA A 79 16.03 -8.93 15.66
C ALA A 79 16.42 -7.66 14.88
N GLU A 80 15.45 -6.87 14.45
CA GLU A 80 15.63 -5.61 13.75
C GLU A 80 14.74 -4.53 14.37
N PHE A 81 15.31 -3.35 14.65
CA PHE A 81 14.59 -2.13 14.92
C PHE A 81 14.70 -1.22 13.71
N GLY A 82 13.58 -0.72 13.22
CA GLY A 82 13.54 0.16 12.07
C GLY A 82 12.84 1.48 12.38
N ILE A 83 13.45 2.57 11.91
CA ILE A 83 12.88 3.92 11.98
C ILE A 83 13.07 4.61 10.64
N ARG A 84 12.07 5.37 10.15
CA ARG A 84 12.20 6.18 8.95
C ARG A 84 11.40 7.47 9.04
N LEU A 85 12.04 8.54 8.60
CA LEU A 85 11.43 9.86 8.37
C LEU A 85 11.09 10.03 6.89
N ARG A 86 10.08 10.81 6.58
CA ARG A 86 9.71 11.23 5.23
C ARG A 86 9.29 12.69 5.19
N THR A 87 9.42 13.33 4.03
CA THR A 87 8.74 14.60 3.72
C THR A 87 7.23 14.40 3.60
N GLY A 88 6.48 15.47 3.71
CA GLY A 88 5.02 15.51 3.65
C GLY A 88 4.38 15.66 5.02
N TYR A 89 3.15 16.13 5.03
CA TYR A 89 2.39 16.40 6.25
C TYR A 89 2.20 15.10 7.05
N PRO A 90 2.51 15.09 8.35
CA PRO A 90 2.42 13.88 9.18
C PRO A 90 1.02 13.28 9.25
N GLU A 91 -0.02 14.11 9.20
CA GLU A 91 -1.45 13.71 9.20
C GLU A 91 -1.92 13.13 7.87
N LYS A 92 -1.17 13.34 6.76
CA LYS A 92 -1.52 12.86 5.42
C LYS A 92 -0.63 11.71 5.01
N GLN A 93 -1.10 10.49 5.16
CA GLN A 93 -0.29 9.31 4.87
C GLN A 93 -0.02 9.12 3.37
N GLN A 94 -1.03 9.30 2.53
CA GLN A 94 -1.00 8.87 1.14
C GLN A 94 -0.09 9.71 0.24
N ASP A 95 0.15 10.99 0.57
CA ASP A 95 0.92 11.88 -0.29
C ASP A 95 2.16 12.48 0.40
N PRO A 96 3.30 11.79 0.35
CA PRO A 96 4.56 12.28 0.88
C PRO A 96 5.27 13.27 -0.06
N HIS A 97 4.68 13.59 -1.21
CA HIS A 97 5.27 14.49 -2.19
C HIS A 97 4.84 15.93 -1.92
N LEU A 98 5.79 16.80 -1.79
CA LEU A 98 5.59 18.25 -1.67
C LEU A 98 5.70 18.88 -3.05
N THR A 99 4.83 19.83 -3.35
CA THR A 99 4.87 20.60 -4.61
C THR A 99 5.87 21.73 -4.46
N ILE A 100 6.74 21.92 -5.45
CA ILE A 100 7.71 23.02 -5.48
C ILE A 100 6.96 24.30 -5.86
N GLY A 101 7.09 25.35 -5.04
CA GLY A 101 6.41 26.61 -5.30
C GLY A 101 4.93 26.63 -4.91
N ASP A 102 4.48 25.67 -4.10
CA ASP A 102 3.14 25.71 -3.51
C ASP A 102 3.13 26.74 -2.37
N GLY A 103 2.73 27.96 -2.73
CA GLY A 103 3.05 29.18 -2.03
C GLY A 103 2.11 29.57 -0.90
N TYR A 104 1.58 28.65 -0.14
CA TYR A 104 0.69 29.02 0.97
C TYR A 104 1.42 29.47 2.24
N HIS A 105 2.72 29.18 2.33
CA HIS A 105 3.44 29.37 3.58
C HIS A 105 4.85 29.88 3.29
N GLU A 106 4.98 31.16 3.08
CA GLU A 106 6.19 31.82 2.60
C GLU A 106 7.43 31.60 3.47
N PHE A 107 7.37 31.10 4.64
CA PHE A 107 8.50 30.87 5.54
C PHE A 107 8.36 29.60 6.38
N GLU A 108 7.46 28.69 6.00
CA GLU A 108 7.32 27.45 6.72
C GLU A 108 8.41 26.44 6.36
N SER A 109 8.82 25.68 7.36
CA SER A 109 9.76 24.58 7.16
C SER A 109 9.08 23.42 6.42
N VAL A 110 9.87 22.63 5.71
CA VAL A 110 9.40 21.40 5.06
C VAL A 110 8.79 20.47 6.11
N PRO A 111 7.51 20.07 5.99
CA PRO A 111 6.88 19.15 6.92
C PRO A 111 7.54 17.77 6.82
N ILE A 112 7.88 17.19 7.99
CA ILE A 112 8.54 15.89 8.11
C ILE A 112 7.82 15.07 9.18
N GLY A 113 7.61 13.78 8.91
CA GLY A 113 7.00 12.85 9.85
C GLY A 113 7.65 11.48 9.84
N PHE A 114 7.45 10.74 10.93
CA PHE A 114 7.82 9.33 11.00
C PHE A 114 6.80 8.49 10.22
N ASP A 115 7.28 7.74 9.24
CA ASP A 115 6.45 6.80 8.50
C ASP A 115 6.73 5.33 8.84
N LYS A 116 7.85 5.05 9.54
CA LYS A 116 8.14 3.73 10.11
C LYS A 116 8.73 3.86 11.49
N LEU A 117 8.24 3.02 12.40
CA LEU A 117 8.79 2.81 13.74
C LEU A 117 8.36 1.43 14.20
N TYR A 118 9.24 0.44 14.08
CA TYR A 118 8.86 -0.96 14.32
C TYR A 118 10.00 -1.78 14.92
N PHE A 119 9.61 -2.84 15.61
CA PHE A 119 10.46 -3.99 15.92
C PHE A 119 10.05 -5.16 15.04
N ARG A 120 11.02 -5.87 14.46
CA ARG A 120 10.83 -7.10 13.68
C ARG A 120 11.69 -8.22 14.23
N MET A 121 11.12 -9.41 14.28
CA MET A 121 11.77 -10.66 14.61
C MET A 121 11.65 -11.61 13.43
N GLN A 122 12.78 -12.14 12.97
CA GLN A 122 12.85 -13.20 11.97
C GLN A 122 13.60 -14.38 12.60
N TYR A 123 12.90 -15.45 12.86
CA TYR A 123 13.49 -16.61 13.47
C TYR A 123 12.98 -17.90 12.82
N PHE A 124 13.91 -18.70 12.28
CA PHE A 124 13.61 -19.91 11.53
C PHE A 124 12.63 -19.63 10.38
N ARG A 125 11.38 -20.12 10.47
CA ARG A 125 10.31 -19.95 9.46
C ARG A 125 9.40 -18.76 9.75
N PHE A 126 9.54 -18.12 10.90
CA PHE A 126 8.64 -17.07 11.37
C PHE A 126 9.19 -15.69 11.11
N ASP A 127 8.30 -14.80 10.71
CA ASP A 127 8.52 -13.37 10.51
C ASP A 127 7.43 -12.61 11.25
N PHE A 128 7.81 -11.91 12.30
CA PHE A 128 6.92 -11.11 13.13
C PHE A 128 7.37 -9.67 13.15
N TRP A 129 6.44 -8.72 13.13
CA TRP A 129 6.76 -7.35 13.49
C TRP A 129 5.60 -6.69 14.24
N ILE A 130 5.93 -5.66 15.03
CA ILE A 130 5.01 -4.82 15.78
C ILE A 130 5.44 -3.36 15.67
N GLY A 131 4.48 -2.45 15.66
CA GLY A 131 4.65 -1.00 15.55
C GLY A 131 4.10 -0.47 14.23
N ARG A 132 4.68 0.62 13.70
CA ARG A 132 4.29 1.24 12.43
C ARG A 132 5.17 0.74 11.30
N ASN A 133 4.58 0.10 10.30
CA ASN A 133 5.32 -0.41 9.14
C ASN A 133 4.45 -0.42 7.87
N THR A 134 5.06 -0.83 6.75
CA THR A 134 4.38 -0.97 5.46
C THR A 134 3.34 -2.10 5.48
N PHE A 135 2.45 -2.07 4.49
CA PHE A 135 1.58 -3.19 4.16
C PHE A 135 2.39 -4.50 4.12
N PRO A 136 1.99 -5.54 4.87
CA PRO A 136 2.84 -6.70 5.11
C PRO A 136 2.86 -7.71 3.97
N PHE A 137 1.87 -7.67 3.10
CA PHE A 137 1.77 -8.61 1.99
C PHE A 137 2.46 -8.06 0.74
N GLU A 138 3.06 -8.94 -0.03
CA GLU A 138 3.55 -8.59 -1.35
C GLU A 138 2.38 -8.13 -2.24
N LYS A 139 2.56 -7.02 -2.95
CA LYS A 139 1.59 -6.46 -3.88
C LYS A 139 2.28 -6.06 -5.18
N LYS A 140 1.58 -6.15 -6.27
CA LYS A 140 2.12 -5.88 -7.61
C LYS A 140 1.70 -4.52 -8.17
N HIS A 141 0.67 -3.95 -7.59
CA HIS A 141 0.17 -2.61 -7.92
C HIS A 141 -0.33 -1.88 -6.66
N GLU A 142 -0.65 -0.60 -6.81
CA GLU A 142 -1.08 0.25 -5.70
C GLU A 142 -2.62 0.40 -5.59
N LEU A 143 -3.38 -0.22 -6.49
CA LEU A 143 -4.82 0.01 -6.66
C LEU A 143 -5.67 -0.39 -5.44
N PHE A 144 -5.32 -1.49 -4.79
CA PHE A 144 -5.99 -1.94 -3.57
C PHE A 144 -5.41 -1.29 -2.31
N TRP A 145 -4.09 -1.06 -2.29
CA TRP A 145 -3.36 -0.50 -1.15
C TRP A 145 -2.25 0.42 -1.63
N GLY A 146 -2.32 1.70 -1.30
CA GLY A 146 -1.34 2.72 -1.69
C GLY A 146 0.04 2.48 -1.08
N ASP A 147 1.10 2.80 -1.83
CA ASP A 147 2.49 2.59 -1.41
C ASP A 147 2.90 3.38 -0.16
N ASN A 148 2.17 4.45 0.13
CA ASN A 148 2.49 5.35 1.23
C ASN A 148 1.51 5.23 2.41
N VAL A 149 0.70 4.20 2.45
CA VAL A 149 -0.21 3.90 3.56
C VAL A 149 0.43 2.90 4.51
N TRP A 150 0.64 3.32 5.75
CA TRP A 150 1.31 2.57 6.80
C TRP A 150 0.29 1.99 7.77
N LEU A 151 0.68 0.91 8.45
CA LEU A 151 -0.14 0.20 9.40
C LEU A 151 0.48 0.25 10.80
N ASP A 152 -0.34 0.56 11.80
CA ASP A 152 0.00 0.49 13.22
C ASP A 152 -0.58 -0.80 13.82
N GLY A 153 0.26 -1.73 14.22
CA GLY A 153 -0.21 -3.01 14.74
C GLY A 153 0.85 -4.10 14.72
N PHE A 154 0.42 -5.32 14.46
CA PHE A 154 1.35 -6.45 14.38
C PHE A 154 1.03 -7.38 13.21
N TYR A 155 2.06 -8.05 12.75
CA TYR A 155 2.05 -9.03 11.67
C TYR A 155 2.79 -10.28 12.09
N LEU A 156 2.30 -11.43 11.66
CA LEU A 156 2.94 -12.74 11.78
C LEU A 156 2.90 -13.43 10.41
N GLY A 157 4.02 -14.00 10.02
CA GLY A 157 4.15 -14.86 8.84
C GLY A 157 4.91 -16.13 9.16
N ALA A 158 4.61 -17.21 8.43
CA ALA A 158 5.36 -18.47 8.48
C ALA A 158 5.53 -19.00 7.05
N SER A 159 6.77 -19.34 6.67
CA SER A 159 7.12 -19.84 5.33
C SER A 159 7.59 -21.29 5.40
N PHE A 160 7.13 -22.09 4.45
CA PHE A 160 7.47 -23.52 4.32
C PHE A 160 7.86 -23.78 2.87
N ASP A 161 9.05 -24.35 2.67
CA ASP A 161 9.54 -24.76 1.37
C ASP A 161 9.37 -26.29 1.23
N TYR A 162 9.01 -26.74 0.03
CA TYR A 162 8.73 -28.14 -0.30
C TYR A 162 9.64 -28.58 -1.45
N GLU A 163 10.81 -29.14 -1.12
CA GLU A 163 11.83 -29.53 -2.11
C GLU A 163 11.45 -30.83 -2.87
N GLU A 164 10.60 -31.67 -2.30
CA GLU A 164 10.24 -32.98 -2.86
C GLU A 164 8.84 -33.04 -3.49
N ALA A 165 8.11 -31.93 -3.52
CA ALA A 165 6.74 -31.91 -4.05
C ALA A 165 6.73 -31.40 -5.49
N ASP A 166 6.32 -32.22 -6.44
CA ASP A 166 6.32 -31.91 -7.89
C ASP A 166 5.43 -30.71 -8.30
N TRP A 167 4.51 -30.28 -7.46
CA TRP A 167 3.49 -29.29 -7.83
C TRP A 167 3.49 -28.00 -7.00
N ILE A 168 4.20 -27.97 -5.87
CA ILE A 168 4.27 -26.82 -4.99
C ILE A 168 5.69 -26.58 -4.46
N ASP A 169 6.23 -25.39 -4.66
CA ASP A 169 7.58 -25.05 -4.24
C ASP A 169 7.61 -24.48 -2.81
N SER A 170 6.63 -23.64 -2.48
CA SER A 170 6.54 -23.07 -1.14
C SER A 170 5.12 -22.59 -0.79
N VAL A 171 4.85 -22.53 0.51
CA VAL A 171 3.64 -21.94 1.08
C VAL A 171 4.03 -20.95 2.17
N LYS A 172 3.44 -19.75 2.11
CA LYS A 172 3.56 -18.74 3.15
C LYS A 172 2.18 -18.42 3.73
N TYR A 173 1.99 -18.71 4.99
CA TYR A 173 0.85 -18.25 5.78
C TYR A 173 1.19 -16.93 6.43
N SER A 174 0.27 -15.98 6.41
CA SER A 174 0.53 -14.66 7.02
C SER A 174 -0.77 -13.99 7.43
N GLY A 175 -0.67 -13.17 8.47
CA GLY A 175 -1.80 -12.41 8.98
C GLY A 175 -1.36 -11.26 9.87
N GLY A 176 -2.31 -10.42 10.25
CA GLY A 176 -2.05 -9.30 11.13
C GLY A 176 -3.31 -8.59 11.59
N LEU A 177 -3.17 -7.84 12.67
CA LEU A 177 -4.19 -6.94 13.20
C LEU A 177 -3.60 -5.54 13.33
N PHE A 178 -4.35 -4.55 12.84
CA PHE A 178 -3.87 -3.18 12.74
C PHE A 178 -4.96 -2.19 13.14
N THR A 179 -4.55 -1.09 13.76
CA THR A 179 -5.40 0.06 14.05
C THR A 179 -5.17 1.13 12.97
N VAL A 180 -6.22 1.80 12.55
CA VAL A 180 -6.15 2.85 11.50
C VAL A 180 -6.42 4.21 12.10
N VAL A 181 -7.59 4.37 12.70
CA VAL A 181 -7.99 5.58 13.42
C VAL A 181 -8.24 5.17 14.85
N ASN A 182 -7.62 5.87 15.76
CA ASN A 182 -7.73 5.59 17.18
C ASN A 182 -8.21 6.85 17.92
N ASN A 183 -9.42 6.78 18.43
CA ASN A 183 -9.97 7.80 19.32
C ASN A 183 -9.61 7.46 20.78
N PHE A 184 -8.30 7.27 21.06
CA PHE A 184 -7.73 6.99 22.39
C PHE A 184 -7.94 5.58 22.96
N SER A 185 -8.45 4.64 22.18
CA SER A 185 -8.52 3.23 22.60
C SER A 185 -8.09 2.26 21.50
N THR A 186 -7.04 1.50 21.75
CA THR A 186 -6.52 0.50 20.82
C THR A 186 -7.47 -0.69 20.74
N PHE A 187 -7.81 -1.13 19.52
CA PHE A 187 -8.72 -2.24 19.26
C PHE A 187 -10.14 -2.06 19.84
N SER A 188 -10.55 -0.83 20.01
CA SER A 188 -11.94 -0.51 20.34
C SER A 188 -12.85 -0.62 19.12
N SER A 189 -14.11 -0.23 19.26
CA SER A 189 -15.10 -0.17 18.17
C SER A 189 -14.76 0.78 17.02
N ASP A 190 -13.64 1.52 17.10
CA ASP A 190 -13.38 2.61 16.17
C ASP A 190 -12.97 2.12 14.79
N SER A 191 -11.70 1.84 14.57
CA SER A 191 -11.26 1.37 13.24
C SER A 191 -10.12 0.38 13.35
N PHE A 192 -10.33 -0.83 12.89
CA PHE A 192 -9.27 -1.81 12.82
C PHE A 192 -9.33 -2.67 11.56
N ILE A 193 -8.22 -3.32 11.25
CA ILE A 193 -8.06 -4.21 10.11
C ILE A 193 -7.56 -5.55 10.57
N GLY A 194 -8.27 -6.62 10.18
CA GLY A 194 -7.78 -7.99 10.23
C GLY A 194 -7.40 -8.46 8.83
N MET A 195 -6.24 -9.08 8.67
CA MET A 195 -5.76 -9.57 7.38
C MET A 195 -5.25 -11.00 7.52
N LEU A 196 -5.58 -11.84 6.53
CA LEU A 196 -5.04 -13.19 6.36
C LEU A 196 -4.65 -13.39 4.89
N ARG A 197 -3.54 -14.09 4.63
CA ARG A 197 -3.10 -14.50 3.30
C ARG A 197 -2.42 -15.86 3.36
N VAL A 198 -2.75 -16.70 2.38
CA VAL A 198 -1.94 -17.86 2.01
C VAL A 198 -1.32 -17.57 0.65
N ALA A 199 0.00 -17.56 0.55
CA ALA A 199 0.68 -17.39 -0.73
C ALA A 199 1.42 -18.67 -1.07
N THR A 200 1.19 -19.20 -2.27
CA THR A 200 1.82 -20.41 -2.77
C THR A 200 2.67 -20.10 -3.99
N LYS A 201 3.76 -20.85 -4.16
CA LYS A 201 4.60 -20.80 -5.36
C LYS A 201 4.64 -22.17 -6.01
N HIS A 202 4.67 -22.18 -7.34
CA HIS A 202 4.61 -23.35 -8.19
C HIS A 202 5.52 -23.16 -9.41
N LEU A 203 5.86 -24.26 -10.11
CA LEU A 203 6.59 -24.25 -11.38
C LEU A 203 7.96 -23.54 -11.26
N ASP A 204 8.78 -23.95 -10.32
CA ASP A 204 10.06 -23.30 -9.99
C ASP A 204 9.89 -21.82 -9.66
N SER A 205 8.89 -21.50 -8.85
CA SER A 205 8.50 -20.16 -8.43
C SER A 205 8.07 -19.21 -9.57
N ARG A 206 7.75 -19.75 -10.74
CA ARG A 206 7.23 -18.96 -11.87
C ARG A 206 5.75 -18.62 -11.75
N LEU A 207 4.97 -19.47 -11.08
CA LEU A 207 3.54 -19.20 -10.79
C LEU A 207 3.38 -18.93 -9.29
N SER A 208 2.80 -17.80 -8.95
CA SER A 208 2.40 -17.46 -7.57
C SER A 208 0.89 -17.30 -7.51
N ILE A 209 0.25 -17.88 -6.49
CA ILE A 209 -1.18 -17.73 -6.22
C ILE A 209 -1.33 -17.30 -4.76
N PHE A 210 -2.14 -16.25 -4.50
CA PHE A 210 -2.21 -15.66 -3.16
C PHE A 210 -3.64 -15.25 -2.76
N PRO A 211 -4.51 -16.22 -2.39
CA PRO A 211 -5.78 -15.90 -1.75
C PRO A 211 -5.56 -15.14 -0.45
N SER A 212 -6.41 -14.14 -0.24
CA SER A 212 -6.34 -13.27 0.93
C SER A 212 -7.74 -12.91 1.41
N PHE A 213 -7.85 -12.65 2.69
CA PHE A 213 -9.07 -12.20 3.33
C PHE A 213 -8.78 -10.96 4.16
N TYR A 214 -9.61 -9.93 4.00
CA TYR A 214 -9.47 -8.67 4.70
C TYR A 214 -10.80 -8.32 5.38
N TYR A 215 -10.72 -8.02 6.65
CA TYR A 215 -11.82 -7.46 7.41
C TYR A 215 -11.47 -6.05 7.85
N PHE A 216 -12.29 -5.09 7.45
CA PHE A 216 -12.13 -3.69 7.80
C PHE A 216 -13.34 -3.27 8.63
N ALA A 217 -13.09 -2.78 9.84
CA ALA A 217 -14.12 -2.29 10.74
C ALA A 217 -14.08 -0.77 10.82
N GLN A 218 -15.23 -0.13 10.67
CA GLN A 218 -15.45 1.31 10.88
C GLN A 218 -14.47 2.20 10.09
N MET A 219 -14.21 1.85 8.79
CA MET A 219 -13.30 2.62 7.95
C MET A 219 -13.92 3.96 7.55
N PRO A 220 -13.14 5.05 7.64
CA PRO A 220 -13.54 6.34 7.08
C PRO A 220 -13.86 6.22 5.59
N ASP A 221 -14.79 7.04 5.12
CA ASP A 221 -15.27 6.99 3.75
C ASP A 221 -14.19 7.43 2.74
N ILE A 222 -13.53 8.55 3.01
CA ILE A 222 -12.64 9.22 2.07
C ILE A 222 -11.35 9.65 2.78
N PRO A 223 -10.17 9.41 2.16
CA PRO A 223 -8.92 9.92 2.66
C PRO A 223 -8.84 11.45 2.49
N ASP A 224 -8.27 12.12 3.48
CA ASP A 224 -8.03 13.58 3.50
C ASP A 224 -9.33 14.42 3.41
N GLY A 225 -10.51 13.82 3.55
CA GLY A 225 -11.81 14.48 3.53
C GLY A 225 -12.36 14.73 4.92
N ASN A 226 -13.47 15.49 4.98
CA ASN A 226 -14.30 15.53 6.17
C ASN A 226 -15.00 14.17 6.28
N GLU A 227 -14.61 13.40 7.27
CA GLU A 227 -15.17 12.10 7.55
C GLU A 227 -16.64 12.23 7.98
N ASN A 228 -17.55 11.80 7.13
CA ASN A 228 -18.97 11.83 7.44
C ASN A 228 -19.55 10.42 7.67
N TYR A 229 -18.92 9.38 7.09
CA TYR A 229 -19.41 8.01 7.10
C TYR A 229 -18.33 7.02 7.44
N ARG A 230 -18.70 5.91 8.10
CA ARG A 230 -17.83 4.78 8.40
C ARG A 230 -18.45 3.50 7.91
N PHE A 231 -17.68 2.72 7.17
CA PHE A 231 -18.13 1.47 6.58
C PHE A 231 -17.32 0.27 7.05
N ASN A 232 -17.98 -0.88 7.10
CA ASN A 232 -17.31 -2.16 7.28
C ASN A 232 -17.15 -2.83 5.93
N TYR A 233 -15.99 -3.48 5.73
CA TYR A 233 -15.73 -4.27 4.53
C TYR A 233 -15.31 -5.68 4.92
N THR A 234 -15.69 -6.64 4.10
CA THR A 234 -15.25 -8.03 4.18
C THR A 234 -14.81 -8.44 2.79
N ILE A 235 -13.53 -8.28 2.48
CA ILE A 235 -13.02 -8.44 1.12
C ILE A 235 -12.28 -9.75 0.99
N PHE A 236 -12.77 -10.63 0.10
CA PHE A 236 -12.00 -11.75 -0.42
C PHE A 236 -11.22 -11.27 -1.64
N HIS A 237 -9.96 -11.65 -1.71
CA HIS A 237 -9.05 -11.36 -2.80
C HIS A 237 -8.36 -12.64 -3.24
N ILE A 238 -8.26 -12.85 -4.53
CA ILE A 238 -7.36 -13.83 -5.11
C ILE A 238 -6.49 -13.14 -6.15
N GLY A 239 -5.18 -13.29 -5.99
CA GLY A 239 -4.20 -12.84 -6.96
C GLY A 239 -3.41 -14.01 -7.51
N ALA A 240 -3.01 -13.89 -8.77
CA ALA A 240 -2.11 -14.81 -9.42
C ALA A 240 -1.10 -14.06 -10.28
N GLU A 241 0.14 -14.55 -10.31
CA GLU A 241 1.21 -14.01 -11.15
C GLU A 241 1.98 -15.13 -11.80
N TYR A 242 2.20 -15.03 -13.12
CA TYR A 242 3.02 -15.96 -13.89
C TYR A 242 4.19 -15.24 -14.54
N LEU A 243 5.40 -15.72 -14.29
CA LEU A 243 6.65 -15.27 -14.90
C LEU A 243 7.03 -16.17 -16.06
N MET A 244 7.03 -15.64 -17.26
CA MET A 244 7.68 -16.20 -18.43
C MET A 244 9.10 -15.65 -18.53
N GLU A 245 10.10 -16.53 -18.65
CA GLU A 245 11.51 -16.10 -18.58
C GLU A 245 12.06 -15.60 -19.92
N GLN A 246 11.59 -16.19 -21.04
CA GLN A 246 12.08 -15.85 -22.39
C GLN A 246 10.90 -15.70 -23.38
N PRO A 247 10.55 -14.48 -23.81
CA PRO A 247 11.03 -13.19 -23.29
C PRO A 247 10.58 -12.99 -21.83
N ARG A 248 11.31 -12.18 -21.06
CA ARG A 248 10.93 -11.93 -19.67
C ARG A 248 9.65 -11.11 -19.60
N LEU A 249 8.52 -11.79 -19.36
CA LEU A 249 7.18 -11.23 -19.22
C LEU A 249 6.58 -11.72 -17.90
N THR A 250 5.94 -10.81 -17.19
CA THR A 250 5.15 -11.12 -16.01
C THR A 250 3.69 -10.81 -16.33
N PHE A 251 2.82 -11.81 -16.18
CA PHE A 251 1.38 -11.67 -16.28
C PHE A 251 0.78 -11.73 -14.88
N GLY A 252 -0.11 -10.81 -14.55
CA GLY A 252 -0.77 -10.81 -13.25
C GLY A 252 -2.23 -10.50 -13.35
N LEU A 253 -2.99 -11.08 -12.42
CA LEU A 253 -4.43 -10.88 -12.27
C LEU A 253 -4.77 -10.85 -10.78
N ASP A 254 -5.48 -9.81 -10.37
CA ASP A 254 -6.03 -9.65 -9.03
C ASP A 254 -7.55 -9.48 -9.14
N VAL A 255 -8.30 -10.26 -8.38
CA VAL A 255 -9.77 -10.17 -8.29
C VAL A 255 -10.15 -9.92 -6.84
N TYR A 256 -11.02 -8.93 -6.65
CA TYR A 256 -11.51 -8.49 -5.35
C TYR A 256 -13.03 -8.64 -5.29
N GLN A 257 -13.54 -9.19 -4.20
CA GLN A 257 -14.97 -9.27 -3.95
C GLN A 257 -15.26 -8.89 -2.49
N ASN A 258 -15.98 -7.80 -2.31
CA ASN A 258 -16.49 -7.44 -1.00
C ASN A 258 -17.77 -8.23 -0.71
N LEU A 259 -17.74 -9.04 0.32
CA LEU A 259 -18.84 -9.92 0.74
C LEU A 259 -19.85 -9.23 1.66
N LYS A 260 -19.56 -7.97 2.09
CA LYS A 260 -20.47 -7.23 2.96
C LYS A 260 -21.79 -6.93 2.25
N ASN A 261 -22.87 -7.09 2.98
CA ASN A 261 -24.21 -6.69 2.51
C ASN A 261 -24.51 -5.25 2.93
N TYR A 262 -24.77 -4.40 1.95
CA TYR A 262 -25.09 -2.98 2.16
C TYR A 262 -26.55 -2.62 1.90
N LYS A 263 -27.44 -3.61 1.64
CA LYS A 263 -28.85 -3.35 1.23
C LYS A 263 -29.61 -2.44 2.19
N ASN A 264 -29.35 -2.59 3.50
CA ASN A 264 -30.03 -1.85 4.56
C ASN A 264 -29.22 -0.67 5.09
N ASP A 265 -28.12 -0.29 4.45
CA ASP A 265 -27.31 0.85 4.86
C ASP A 265 -27.84 2.12 4.19
N GLU A 266 -28.43 3.00 4.99
CA GLU A 266 -29.03 4.27 4.54
C GLU A 266 -27.97 5.30 4.11
N ASN A 267 -26.72 5.14 4.55
CA ASN A 267 -25.62 6.03 4.17
C ASN A 267 -25.11 5.74 2.76
N ILE A 268 -25.48 4.60 2.18
CA ILE A 268 -25.06 4.19 0.86
C ILE A 268 -26.19 4.40 -0.16
N PRO A 269 -25.98 5.19 -1.21
CA PRO A 269 -26.96 5.33 -2.29
C PRO A 269 -27.29 3.98 -2.93
N ASP A 270 -28.56 3.75 -3.26
CA ASP A 270 -29.05 2.45 -3.74
C ASP A 270 -28.29 1.94 -4.96
N PHE A 271 -27.94 2.83 -5.89
CA PHE A 271 -27.20 2.45 -7.11
C PHE A 271 -25.74 2.04 -6.84
N LEU A 272 -25.17 2.31 -5.65
CA LEU A 272 -23.83 1.92 -5.27
C LEU A 272 -23.79 0.64 -4.39
N LYS A 273 -24.92 0.20 -3.84
CA LYS A 273 -24.97 -0.89 -2.84
C LYS A 273 -24.40 -2.22 -3.35
N ASP A 274 -24.50 -2.48 -4.66
CA ASP A 274 -23.98 -3.68 -5.31
C ASP A 274 -22.62 -3.50 -5.98
N GLN A 275 -22.01 -2.32 -5.87
CA GLN A 275 -20.69 -1.97 -6.41
C GLN A 275 -19.55 -2.54 -5.53
N LYS A 276 -19.30 -3.86 -5.60
CA LYS A 276 -18.45 -4.60 -4.66
C LYS A 276 -17.33 -5.41 -5.29
N SER A 277 -17.24 -5.42 -6.61
CA SER A 277 -16.27 -6.23 -7.36
C SER A 277 -15.14 -5.40 -7.93
N GLY A 278 -13.94 -5.97 -8.01
CA GLY A 278 -12.79 -5.31 -8.61
C GLY A 278 -11.91 -6.32 -9.34
N VAL A 279 -11.32 -5.88 -10.45
CA VAL A 279 -10.37 -6.66 -11.24
C VAL A 279 -9.22 -5.77 -11.67
N VAL A 280 -7.99 -6.27 -11.50
CA VAL A 280 -6.77 -5.63 -12.02
C VAL A 280 -5.97 -6.67 -12.78
N GLY A 281 -5.75 -6.44 -14.06
CA GLY A 281 -4.84 -7.23 -14.88
C GLY A 281 -3.59 -6.46 -15.23
N HIS A 282 -2.42 -7.12 -15.30
CA HIS A 282 -1.21 -6.47 -15.74
C HIS A 282 -0.30 -7.37 -16.55
N ILE A 283 0.45 -6.75 -17.44
CA ILE A 283 1.57 -7.38 -18.17
C ILE A 283 2.78 -6.46 -18.00
N VAL A 284 3.89 -7.01 -17.51
CA VAL A 284 5.15 -6.29 -17.34
C VAL A 284 6.24 -7.00 -18.12
N TRP A 285 6.96 -6.24 -18.93
CA TRP A 285 8.10 -6.70 -19.71
C TRP A 285 9.41 -6.18 -19.12
N GLY A 286 10.44 -7.04 -19.09
CA GLY A 286 11.76 -6.72 -18.60
C GLY A 286 11.85 -6.60 -17.07
N GLU A 287 13.00 -6.16 -16.59
CA GLU A 287 13.25 -5.86 -15.18
C GLU A 287 14.36 -4.82 -15.03
N LEU A 288 14.51 -4.23 -13.84
CA LEU A 288 15.47 -3.15 -13.56
C LEU A 288 16.49 -3.59 -12.51
N LYS A 289 17.45 -4.43 -12.87
CA LYS A 289 18.54 -4.91 -11.98
C LYS A 289 19.82 -4.09 -12.11
N LYS A 290 20.30 -3.90 -13.34
CA LYS A 290 21.59 -3.27 -13.65
C LYS A 290 21.43 -2.02 -14.52
N LYS A 291 22.49 -1.22 -14.60
CA LYS A 291 22.57 -0.06 -15.50
C LYS A 291 22.25 -0.49 -16.94
N GLY A 292 21.39 0.29 -17.60
CA GLY A 292 20.94 0.07 -18.97
C GLY A 292 19.67 -0.79 -19.09
N ASP A 293 19.22 -1.42 -18.01
CA ASP A 293 17.98 -2.20 -18.03
C ASP A 293 16.78 -1.30 -18.30
N PHE A 294 15.84 -1.84 -19.06
CA PHE A 294 14.56 -1.24 -19.38
C PHE A 294 13.42 -2.17 -18.94
N SER A 295 12.32 -1.57 -18.47
CA SER A 295 11.08 -2.30 -18.17
C SER A 295 9.89 -1.49 -18.68
N GLY A 296 8.91 -2.18 -19.25
CA GLY A 296 7.62 -1.62 -19.65
C GLY A 296 6.46 -2.37 -19.01
N GLY A 297 5.31 -1.74 -18.88
CA GLY A 297 4.14 -2.40 -18.32
C GLY A 297 2.83 -1.76 -18.72
N VAL A 298 1.78 -2.57 -18.75
CA VAL A 298 0.39 -2.16 -18.96
C VAL A 298 -0.43 -2.71 -17.81
N TYR A 299 -1.24 -1.86 -17.20
CA TYR A 299 -2.20 -2.24 -16.15
C TYR A 299 -3.59 -1.83 -16.61
N LEU A 300 -4.53 -2.77 -16.51
CA LEU A 300 -5.94 -2.57 -16.79
C LEU A 300 -6.71 -2.72 -15.49
N THR A 301 -7.59 -1.80 -15.19
CA THR A 301 -8.34 -1.83 -13.94
C THR A 301 -9.83 -1.60 -14.15
N TYR A 302 -10.61 -2.28 -13.33
CA TYR A 302 -12.04 -2.09 -13.11
C TYR A 302 -12.28 -2.23 -11.62
N LEU A 303 -12.57 -1.14 -10.93
CA LEU A 303 -12.78 -1.12 -9.48
C LEU A 303 -14.10 -0.46 -9.15
N GLU A 304 -15.07 -1.24 -8.72
CA GLU A 304 -16.32 -0.76 -8.17
C GLU A 304 -16.12 -0.06 -6.82
N ARG A 305 -17.08 0.76 -6.39
CA ARG A 305 -16.97 1.64 -5.23
C ARG A 305 -16.47 0.96 -3.95
N TYR A 306 -16.99 -0.22 -3.64
CA TYR A 306 -16.70 -0.97 -2.41
C TYR A 306 -15.83 -2.21 -2.64
N SER A 307 -15.20 -2.36 -3.79
CA SER A 307 -14.26 -3.44 -4.08
C SER A 307 -12.94 -3.30 -3.32
N ALA A 308 -12.55 -2.08 -3.00
CA ALA A 308 -11.43 -1.70 -2.17
C ALA A 308 -11.86 -0.59 -1.21
N VAL A 309 -11.11 -0.41 -0.13
CA VAL A 309 -11.35 0.68 0.81
C VAL A 309 -10.76 1.96 0.24
N ASP A 310 -11.60 2.93 -0.07
CA ASP A 310 -11.19 4.21 -0.69
C ASP A 310 -10.12 4.93 0.14
N PHE A 311 -10.20 4.82 1.47
CA PHE A 311 -9.24 5.39 2.41
C PHE A 311 -7.80 4.86 2.23
N PHE A 312 -7.61 3.64 1.73
CA PHE A 312 -6.29 3.00 1.53
C PHE A 312 -5.90 2.84 0.08
N ALA A 313 -6.85 2.95 -0.83
CA ALA A 313 -6.59 2.83 -2.24
C ALA A 313 -5.57 3.88 -2.69
N GLN A 314 -4.93 3.61 -3.81
CA GLN A 314 -3.94 4.50 -4.38
C GLN A 314 -4.53 5.87 -4.77
N ASN A 315 -3.69 6.90 -4.87
CA ASN A 315 -4.09 8.23 -5.32
C ASN A 315 -3.53 8.62 -6.69
N ASP A 316 -3.01 7.68 -7.46
CA ASP A 316 -2.40 7.91 -8.77
C ASP A 316 -3.43 7.87 -9.91
N TRP A 317 -4.39 6.95 -9.82
CA TRP A 317 -5.49 6.74 -10.76
C TRP A 317 -6.74 7.55 -10.41
N THR A 318 -6.58 8.72 -9.85
CA THR A 318 -7.67 9.51 -9.31
C THR A 318 -8.53 10.08 -10.42
N ARG A 319 -9.83 10.06 -10.26
CA ARG A 319 -10.76 10.94 -10.95
C ARG A 319 -10.49 12.36 -10.48
N TRP A 320 -10.50 13.33 -11.39
CA TRP A 320 -9.91 14.63 -11.09
C TRP A 320 -10.92 15.71 -10.69
N ASP A 321 -12.14 15.33 -10.32
CA ASP A 321 -13.05 16.23 -9.66
C ASP A 321 -12.76 16.30 -8.16
N TYR A 322 -12.04 17.32 -7.74
CA TYR A 322 -11.80 17.56 -6.32
C TYR A 322 -13.04 18.08 -5.59
N SER A 323 -14.11 18.45 -6.29
CA SER A 323 -15.37 18.81 -5.67
C SER A 323 -16.10 17.59 -5.11
N SER A 324 -15.77 16.40 -5.58
CA SER A 324 -16.28 15.13 -5.07
C SER A 324 -15.57 14.66 -3.78
N GLN A 325 -14.61 15.40 -3.28
CA GLN A 325 -14.01 15.16 -1.98
C GLN A 325 -15.07 15.27 -0.88
N GLY A 326 -15.46 14.19 -0.26
CA GLY A 326 -16.62 14.07 0.61
C GLY A 326 -17.85 13.44 -0.07
N SER A 327 -17.77 13.13 -1.36
CA SER A 327 -18.81 12.42 -2.08
C SER A 327 -18.90 10.95 -1.67
N ARG A 328 -20.12 10.43 -1.51
CA ARG A 328 -20.38 9.03 -1.14
C ARG A 328 -19.93 8.03 -2.20
N ASP A 329 -19.74 8.45 -3.45
CA ASP A 329 -19.23 7.59 -4.53
C ASP A 329 -17.73 7.36 -4.46
N GLY A 330 -17.03 7.97 -3.52
CA GLY A 330 -15.59 7.87 -3.31
C GLY A 330 -14.78 8.66 -4.33
N ARG A 331 -13.45 8.64 -4.16
CA ARG A 331 -12.51 9.34 -5.03
C ARG A 331 -11.48 8.39 -5.66
N LEU A 332 -11.09 7.35 -4.93
CA LEU A 332 -9.99 6.45 -5.26
C LEU A 332 -10.48 5.06 -5.71
N THR A 333 -11.79 4.88 -5.80
CA THR A 333 -12.51 3.71 -6.31
C THR A 333 -13.61 4.17 -7.27
N ASN A 334 -14.52 3.30 -7.68
CA ASN A 334 -15.59 3.59 -8.65
C ASN A 334 -15.04 4.06 -10.01
N PHE A 335 -14.03 3.37 -10.55
CA PHE A 335 -13.44 3.71 -11.84
C PHE A 335 -12.91 2.49 -12.60
N LYS A 336 -12.74 2.68 -13.91
CA LYS A 336 -11.97 1.84 -14.82
C LYS A 336 -10.87 2.66 -15.50
N GLY A 337 -9.83 2.00 -15.96
CA GLY A 337 -8.76 2.73 -16.63
C GLY A 337 -7.60 1.87 -17.06
N ILE A 338 -6.61 2.57 -17.62
CA ILE A 338 -5.34 1.99 -18.08
C ILE A 338 -4.18 2.79 -17.52
N GLU A 339 -3.12 2.08 -17.12
CA GLU A 339 -1.80 2.68 -16.85
C GLU A 339 -0.78 2.08 -17.80
N LEU A 340 0.03 2.94 -18.41
CA LEU A 340 1.23 2.59 -19.15
C LEU A 340 2.45 2.99 -18.34
N VAL A 341 3.41 2.09 -18.20
CA VAL A 341 4.65 2.31 -17.45
C VAL A 341 5.85 2.06 -18.36
N ALA A 342 6.83 2.95 -18.29
CA ALA A 342 8.15 2.75 -18.88
C ALA A 342 9.21 3.16 -17.84
N ALA A 343 10.25 2.35 -17.66
CA ALA A 343 11.28 2.65 -16.70
C ALA A 343 12.66 2.25 -17.22
N TYR A 344 13.67 3.05 -16.88
CA TYR A 344 15.05 2.87 -17.32
C TYR A 344 16.02 3.02 -16.15
N LYS A 345 16.94 2.08 -16.01
CA LYS A 345 17.96 2.07 -14.98
C LYS A 345 19.20 2.85 -15.43
N ILE A 346 19.28 4.12 -15.07
CA ILE A 346 20.39 5.02 -15.46
C ILE A 346 21.71 4.56 -14.81
N SER A 347 21.64 4.18 -13.53
CA SER A 347 22.78 3.67 -12.78
C SER A 347 22.32 2.77 -11.63
N LYS A 348 23.24 2.20 -10.85
CA LYS A 348 22.86 1.43 -9.64
C LYS A 348 21.95 2.19 -8.70
N ARG A 349 22.08 3.53 -8.62
CA ARG A 349 21.34 4.39 -7.70
C ARG A 349 20.21 5.20 -8.35
N PHE A 350 20.29 5.46 -9.65
CA PHE A 350 19.35 6.31 -10.38
C PHE A 350 18.45 5.52 -11.32
N GLN A 351 17.17 5.85 -11.32
CA GLN A 351 16.15 5.27 -12.18
C GLN A 351 15.21 6.36 -12.69
N LEU A 352 14.94 6.37 -13.98
CA LEU A 352 13.89 7.18 -14.60
C LEU A 352 12.64 6.31 -14.77
N LYS A 353 11.45 6.84 -14.45
CA LYS A 353 10.19 6.13 -14.60
C LYS A 353 9.13 7.08 -15.14
N MET A 354 8.52 6.72 -16.25
CA MET A 354 7.37 7.40 -16.83
C MET A 354 6.12 6.57 -16.56
N ARG A 355 5.01 7.24 -16.24
CA ARG A 355 3.70 6.61 -16.05
C ARG A 355 2.63 7.49 -16.72
N TYR A 356 1.78 6.88 -17.51
CA TYR A 356 0.60 7.52 -18.08
C TYR A 356 -0.65 6.82 -17.57
N PHE A 357 -1.64 7.59 -17.16
CA PHE A 357 -2.91 7.11 -16.65
C PHE A 357 -4.06 7.72 -17.45
N LYS A 358 -5.03 6.87 -17.78
CA LYS A 358 -6.33 7.30 -18.28
C LYS A 358 -7.41 6.66 -17.44
N VAL A 359 -8.27 7.48 -16.85
CA VAL A 359 -9.26 7.06 -15.84
C VAL A 359 -10.64 7.58 -16.22
N GLU A 360 -11.65 6.71 -16.06
CA GLU A 360 -13.06 7.04 -16.24
C GLU A 360 -13.87 6.44 -15.08
N GLN A 361 -14.76 7.23 -14.51
CA GLN A 361 -15.72 6.79 -13.49
C GLN A 361 -16.63 5.69 -14.03
N LEU A 362 -17.02 4.73 -13.19
CA LEU A 362 -17.96 3.67 -13.56
C LEU A 362 -19.41 4.14 -13.47
N LEU A 363 -19.79 4.68 -12.33
CA LEU A 363 -21.14 5.18 -12.07
C LEU A 363 -21.07 6.64 -11.64
N PRO A 364 -21.79 7.54 -12.31
CA PRO A 364 -21.76 8.94 -11.97
C PRO A 364 -22.56 9.19 -10.67
N TYR A 365 -22.03 10.06 -9.81
CA TYR A 365 -22.77 10.61 -8.67
C TYR A 365 -23.46 11.93 -9.02
N GLY A 366 -22.99 12.60 -10.04
CA GLY A 366 -23.56 13.81 -10.63
C GLY A 366 -24.11 13.56 -12.04
N PRO A 367 -24.41 14.62 -12.79
CA PRO A 367 -24.97 14.52 -14.15
C PRO A 367 -23.98 13.97 -15.20
N ALA A 368 -22.69 13.91 -14.91
CA ALA A 368 -21.68 13.45 -15.85
C ALA A 368 -20.70 12.47 -15.20
N LEU A 369 -20.15 11.56 -16.03
CA LEU A 369 -19.01 10.72 -15.64
C LEU A 369 -17.74 11.57 -15.49
N GLU A 370 -17.03 11.40 -14.39
CA GLU A 370 -15.72 12.01 -14.18
C GLU A 370 -14.66 11.27 -15.00
N THR A 371 -13.71 12.02 -15.55
CA THR A 371 -12.57 11.48 -16.28
C THR A 371 -11.27 12.16 -15.85
N GLY A 372 -10.14 11.62 -16.26
CA GLY A 372 -8.84 12.25 -16.09
C GLY A 372 -7.74 11.52 -16.81
N ASP A 373 -6.85 12.30 -17.38
CA ASP A 373 -5.58 11.83 -17.93
C ASP A 373 -4.43 12.40 -17.10
N ARG A 374 -3.39 11.61 -16.89
CA ARG A 374 -2.18 12.05 -16.17
C ARG A 374 -0.94 11.43 -16.79
N ILE A 375 0.11 12.23 -16.92
CA ILE A 375 1.46 11.74 -17.14
C ILE A 375 2.38 12.14 -16.00
N ARG A 376 3.27 11.25 -15.62
CA ARG A 376 4.32 11.47 -14.60
C ARG A 376 5.67 11.05 -15.13
N LEU A 377 6.67 11.85 -14.81
CA LEU A 377 8.07 11.53 -15.00
C LEU A 377 8.77 11.61 -13.65
N ASP A 378 9.21 10.46 -13.14
CA ASP A 378 9.86 10.31 -11.85
C ASP A 378 11.35 10.05 -12.04
N LEU A 379 12.22 10.87 -11.44
CA LEU A 379 13.63 10.55 -11.25
C LEU A 379 13.81 10.07 -9.80
N ASP A 380 14.07 8.78 -9.66
CA ASP A 380 14.29 8.12 -8.36
C ASP A 380 15.79 7.98 -8.08
N PHE A 381 16.17 8.36 -6.87
CA PHE A 381 17.49 8.11 -6.30
C PHE A 381 17.36 7.22 -5.06
N LYS A 382 18.22 6.20 -4.94
CA LYS A 382 18.29 5.28 -3.78
C LYS A 382 19.73 5.16 -3.30
N TRP A 383 19.89 5.31 -1.99
CA TRP A 383 21.19 5.15 -1.31
C TRP A 383 21.25 3.85 -0.53
#